data_b84053a42ebbc9cdb300171a46d19d98
#
_entry.id   b84053a42ebbc9cdb300171a46d19d98
#
_cell.length_a   1.000
_cell.length_b   1.000
_cell.length_c   1.000
_cell.angle_alpha   90.00
_cell.angle_beta   90.00
_cell.angle_gamma   90.00
#
_symmetry.space_group_name_H-M   'P 1'
#
loop_
_entity.id
_entity.type
_entity.pdbx_description
1 polymer ?
#
loop_
_entity_poly.entity_id
_entity_poly.type
_entity_poly.pdbx_seq_one_letter_code
_entity_poly.pdbx_strand_id
1 'polypeptide(L)'
;GSAVRDFIHVMDLAEAHVAGLEWLAARVAAGGGTTTRVWNIGRGEGVTVFEMVRAFEAVTGGRIPYRVVERRPGDIAESCAAVDAIGAEVGWHARRDVTAMVRDLWAWQEANPAGFSSRAE
;
A
#
# COMPACT_ATOMS: atom_id res chain seq x y z
N GLY A 1 15.92 -9.05 6.57
CA GLY A 1 15.46 -7.72 6.17
C GLY A 1 15.66 -7.42 4.69
N SER A 2 16.10 -8.42 3.87
CA SER A 2 16.32 -8.25 2.43
C SER A 2 15.10 -8.61 1.58
N ALA A 3 14.00 -9.09 2.18
CA ALA A 3 12.77 -9.34 1.43
C ALA A 3 12.21 -8.03 0.89
N VAL A 4 11.81 -8.06 -0.39
CA VAL A 4 11.24 -6.91 -1.11
C VAL A 4 9.73 -7.06 -1.19
N ARG A 5 8.99 -6.00 -0.86
CA ARG A 5 7.53 -5.94 -0.95
C ARG A 5 7.09 -4.62 -1.56
N ASP A 6 5.99 -4.68 -2.27
CA ASP A 6 5.32 -3.49 -2.77
C ASP A 6 4.36 -2.98 -1.70
N PHE A 7 4.79 -1.93 -1.00
CA PHE A 7 3.95 -1.25 -0.02
C PHE A 7 3.15 -0.15 -0.69
N ILE A 8 1.88 -0.05 -0.33
CA ILE A 8 0.99 0.99 -0.85
C ILE A 8 0.38 1.81 0.29
N HIS A 9 0.24 3.10 0.07
CA HIS A 9 -0.46 3.98 1.02
C HIS A 9 -1.96 3.65 1.03
N VAL A 10 -2.57 3.62 2.22
CA VAL A 10 -4.00 3.27 2.36
C VAL A 10 -4.92 4.21 1.57
N MET A 11 -4.56 5.50 1.46
CA MET A 11 -5.33 6.45 0.66
C MET A 11 -5.20 6.18 -0.85
N ASP A 12 -4.01 5.80 -1.33
CA ASP A 12 -3.84 5.39 -2.73
C ASP A 12 -4.68 4.13 -3.02
N LEU A 13 -4.69 3.17 -2.10
CA LEU A 13 -5.53 1.97 -2.20
C LEU A 13 -7.02 2.33 -2.27
N ALA A 14 -7.50 3.24 -1.41
CA ALA A 14 -8.89 3.71 -1.42
C ALA A 14 -9.23 4.44 -2.72
N GLU A 15 -8.35 5.32 -3.19
CA GLU A 15 -8.52 6.04 -4.46
C GLU A 15 -8.57 5.06 -5.66
N ALA A 16 -7.76 3.97 -5.64
CA ALA A 16 -7.84 2.93 -6.66
C ALA A 16 -9.20 2.24 -6.71
N HIS A 17 -9.79 1.95 -5.55
CA HIS A 17 -11.12 1.34 -5.47
C HIS A 17 -12.19 2.28 -6.04
N VAL A 18 -12.16 3.56 -5.70
CA VAL A 18 -13.10 4.55 -6.23
C VAL A 18 -12.96 4.65 -7.75
N ALA A 19 -11.73 4.80 -8.26
CA ALA A 19 -11.47 4.87 -9.69
C ALA A 19 -11.95 3.62 -10.44
N GLY A 20 -11.74 2.43 -9.86
CA GLY A 20 -12.24 1.17 -10.43
C GLY A 20 -13.77 1.10 -10.48
N LEU A 21 -14.46 1.60 -9.45
CA LEU A 21 -15.94 1.69 -9.43
C LEU A 21 -16.45 2.67 -10.48
N GLU A 22 -15.85 3.84 -10.62
CA GLU A 22 -16.20 4.84 -11.63
C GLU A 22 -16.00 4.28 -13.06
N TRP A 23 -14.86 3.61 -13.30
CA TRP A 23 -14.60 2.93 -14.56
C TRP A 23 -15.68 1.88 -14.88
N LEU A 24 -16.04 1.05 -13.89
CA LEU A 24 -17.09 0.03 -14.07
C LEU A 24 -18.45 0.66 -14.37
N ALA A 25 -18.83 1.70 -13.63
CA ALA A 25 -20.09 2.42 -13.82
C ALA A 25 -20.18 3.01 -15.24
N ALA A 26 -19.09 3.62 -15.73
CA ALA A 26 -19.02 4.17 -17.07
C ALA A 26 -19.20 3.10 -18.15
N ARG A 27 -18.60 1.90 -17.99
CA ARG A 27 -18.76 0.79 -18.93
C ARG A 27 -20.18 0.24 -18.95
N VAL A 28 -20.81 0.09 -17.80
CA VAL A 28 -22.21 -0.35 -17.69
C VAL A 28 -23.14 0.66 -18.37
N ALA A 29 -22.95 1.96 -18.11
CA ALA A 29 -23.73 3.03 -18.75
C ALA A 29 -23.55 3.08 -20.26
N ALA A 30 -22.40 2.70 -20.78
CA ALA A 30 -22.14 2.60 -22.22
C ALA A 30 -22.69 1.31 -22.86
N GLY A 31 -23.50 0.50 -22.16
CA GLY A 31 -24.09 -0.72 -22.66
C GLY A 31 -23.14 -1.93 -22.65
N GLY A 32 -22.05 -1.88 -21.90
CA GLY A 32 -21.04 -2.93 -21.81
C GLY A 32 -21.48 -4.24 -21.12
N GLY A 33 -22.72 -4.33 -20.68
CA GLY A 33 -23.26 -5.51 -19.98
C GLY A 33 -22.57 -5.76 -18.63
N THR A 34 -22.81 -6.96 -18.04
CA THR A 34 -22.13 -7.40 -16.83
C THR A 34 -20.67 -7.71 -17.16
N THR A 35 -19.76 -7.05 -16.47
CA THR A 35 -18.32 -7.26 -16.65
C THR A 35 -17.62 -7.49 -15.30
N THR A 36 -16.66 -8.37 -15.32
CA THR A 36 -15.73 -8.58 -14.19
C THR A 36 -14.34 -8.19 -14.66
N ARG A 37 -13.63 -7.42 -13.85
CA ARG A 37 -12.24 -7.06 -14.13
C ARG A 37 -11.38 -7.26 -12.90
N VAL A 38 -10.16 -7.70 -13.10
CA VAL A 38 -9.16 -7.90 -12.02
C VAL A 38 -7.95 -7.05 -12.34
N TRP A 39 -7.53 -6.23 -11.38
CA TRP A 39 -6.29 -5.47 -11.45
C TRP A 39 -5.43 -5.73 -10.22
N ASN A 40 -4.13 -5.75 -10.41
CA ASN A 40 -3.21 -5.61 -9.30
C ASN A 40 -3.12 -4.12 -8.93
N ILE A 41 -3.16 -3.85 -7.62
CA ILE A 41 -3.03 -2.50 -7.08
C ILE A 41 -1.77 -2.47 -6.22
N GLY A 42 -0.87 -1.54 -6.50
CA GLY A 42 0.40 -1.36 -5.83
C GLY A 42 1.07 -0.09 -6.35
N ARG A 43 2.32 0.10 -5.96
CA ARG A 43 3.17 1.15 -6.54
C ARG A 43 3.94 0.67 -7.77
N GLY A 44 4.08 -0.65 -7.94
CA GLY A 44 4.98 -1.25 -8.91
C GLY A 44 6.46 -1.12 -8.52
N GLU A 45 6.75 -0.68 -7.30
CA GLU A 45 8.10 -0.46 -6.78
C GLU A 45 8.28 -1.25 -5.49
N GLY A 46 9.32 -2.09 -5.48
CA GLY A 46 9.66 -2.89 -4.33
C GLY A 46 10.49 -2.11 -3.30
N VAL A 47 10.21 -2.34 -2.03
CA VAL A 47 10.95 -1.78 -0.90
C VAL A 47 11.39 -2.92 0.00
N THR A 48 12.64 -2.92 0.43
CA THR A 48 13.16 -3.88 1.41
C THR A 48 12.67 -3.55 2.81
N VAL A 49 12.62 -4.54 3.68
CA VAL A 49 12.31 -4.31 5.11
C VAL A 49 13.32 -3.36 5.75
N PHE A 50 14.61 -3.42 5.35
CA PHE A 50 15.61 -2.48 5.87
C PHE A 50 15.38 -1.04 5.41
N GLU A 51 14.91 -0.82 4.19
CA GLU A 51 14.53 0.52 3.71
C GLU A 51 13.32 1.04 4.47
N MET A 52 12.34 0.19 4.75
CA MET A 52 11.20 0.55 5.57
C MET A 52 11.61 0.96 6.99
N VAL A 53 12.51 0.19 7.63
CA VAL A 53 13.06 0.56 8.96
C VAL A 53 13.75 1.92 8.90
N ARG A 54 14.60 2.16 7.89
CA ARG A 54 15.27 3.47 7.73
C ARG A 54 14.28 4.62 7.51
N ALA A 55 13.21 4.38 6.75
CA ALA A 55 12.17 5.39 6.55
C ALA A 55 11.46 5.75 7.86
N PHE A 56 11.17 4.76 8.71
CA PHE A 56 10.63 5.00 10.05
C PHE A 56 11.61 5.77 10.93
N GLU A 57 12.89 5.37 10.99
CA GLU A 57 13.91 6.07 11.76
C GLU A 57 14.05 7.53 11.33
N ALA A 58 13.99 7.81 10.02
CA ALA A 58 14.07 9.15 9.48
C ALA A 58 12.85 10.02 9.86
N VAL A 59 11.66 9.45 9.88
CA VAL A 59 10.41 10.18 10.21
C VAL A 59 10.27 10.39 11.72
N THR A 60 10.56 9.36 12.52
CA THR A 60 10.36 9.40 13.99
C THR A 60 11.51 10.05 14.74
N GLY A 61 12.68 10.18 14.11
CA GLY A 61 13.92 10.64 14.75
C GLY A 61 14.52 9.63 15.75
N GLY A 62 13.95 8.43 15.87
CA GLY A 62 14.38 7.38 16.80
C GLY A 62 14.98 6.18 16.07
N ARG A 63 15.76 5.38 16.81
CA ARG A 63 16.26 4.10 16.31
C ARG A 63 15.23 3.00 16.57
N ILE A 64 14.99 2.16 15.55
CA ILE A 64 14.14 0.99 15.68
C ILE A 64 15.01 -0.24 15.96
N PRO A 65 14.92 -0.83 17.16
CA PRO A 65 15.69 -2.03 17.47
C PRO A 65 15.12 -3.21 16.67
N TYR A 66 15.99 -3.93 15.99
CA TYR A 66 15.60 -5.15 15.27
C TYR A 66 16.66 -6.24 15.42
N ARG A 67 16.27 -7.48 15.17
CA ARG A 67 17.16 -8.64 15.10
C ARG A 67 17.01 -9.32 13.76
N VAL A 68 18.13 -9.56 13.09
CA VAL A 68 18.18 -10.38 11.88
C VAL A 68 18.08 -11.85 12.30
N VAL A 69 17.15 -12.55 11.70
CA VAL A 69 16.94 -13.99 11.89
C VAL A 69 16.95 -14.69 10.53
N GLU A 70 17.01 -16.00 10.54
CA GLU A 70 16.92 -16.81 9.33
C GLU A 70 15.58 -16.58 8.61
N ARG A 71 15.60 -16.76 7.29
CA ARG A 71 14.39 -16.67 6.46
C ARG A 71 13.44 -17.82 6.81
N ARG A 72 12.17 -17.51 6.94
CA ARG A 72 11.13 -18.52 7.15
C ARG A 72 10.98 -19.39 5.90
N PRO A 73 10.75 -20.71 6.01
CA PRO A 73 10.40 -21.55 4.88
C PRO A 73 9.19 -20.99 4.12
N GLY A 74 9.27 -20.91 2.79
CA GLY A 74 8.22 -20.40 1.93
C GLY A 74 8.21 -18.88 1.73
N ASP A 75 9.05 -18.10 2.41
CA ASP A 75 9.17 -16.67 2.14
C ASP A 75 9.77 -16.43 0.74
N ILE A 76 9.01 -15.73 -0.11
CA ILE A 76 9.48 -15.27 -1.40
C ILE A 76 10.42 -14.06 -1.24
N ALA A 77 11.48 -14.04 -2.06
CA ALA A 77 12.49 -12.99 -1.98
C ALA A 77 11.93 -11.61 -2.35
N GLU A 78 11.11 -11.57 -3.39
CA GLU A 78 10.53 -10.34 -3.94
C GLU A 78 9.09 -10.56 -4.37
N SER A 79 8.24 -9.56 -4.09
CA SER A 79 6.85 -9.51 -4.56
C SER A 79 6.47 -8.07 -4.82
N CYS A 80 6.24 -7.74 -6.10
CA CYS A 80 5.78 -6.45 -6.57
C CYS A 80 4.55 -6.61 -7.45
N ALA A 81 3.64 -5.66 -7.40
CA ALA A 81 2.43 -5.64 -8.22
C ALA A 81 2.77 -5.25 -9.67
N ALA A 82 2.22 -5.97 -10.65
CA ALA A 82 2.20 -5.54 -12.04
C ALA A 82 1.04 -4.54 -12.22
N VAL A 83 1.33 -3.26 -12.23
CA VAL A 83 0.34 -2.17 -12.18
C VAL A 83 -0.05 -1.62 -13.56
N ASP A 84 0.55 -2.13 -14.64
CA ASP A 84 0.35 -1.62 -15.99
C ASP A 84 -1.13 -1.65 -16.43
N ALA A 85 -1.85 -2.70 -16.08
CA ALA A 85 -3.24 -2.89 -16.50
C ALA A 85 -4.17 -1.83 -15.89
N ILE A 86 -4.05 -1.52 -14.60
CA ILE A 86 -4.88 -0.50 -13.96
C ILE A 86 -4.49 0.91 -14.47
N GLY A 87 -3.21 1.16 -14.69
CA GLY A 87 -2.74 2.41 -15.29
C GLY A 87 -3.31 2.64 -16.69
N ALA A 88 -3.25 1.63 -17.55
CA ALA A 88 -3.73 1.73 -18.93
C ALA A 88 -5.26 1.81 -19.05
N GLU A 89 -6.01 1.06 -18.24
CA GLU A 89 -7.45 0.94 -18.37
C GLU A 89 -8.22 1.97 -17.54
N VAL A 90 -7.75 2.28 -16.34
CA VAL A 90 -8.43 3.16 -15.38
C VAL A 90 -7.77 4.54 -15.31
N GLY A 91 -6.50 4.63 -15.73
CA GLY A 91 -5.70 5.86 -15.62
C GLY A 91 -5.23 6.14 -14.18
N TRP A 92 -5.28 5.14 -13.30
CA TRP A 92 -4.90 5.31 -11.90
C TRP A 92 -3.45 4.85 -11.65
N HIS A 93 -2.74 5.61 -10.83
CA HIS A 93 -1.39 5.29 -10.33
C HIS A 93 -1.27 5.71 -8.87
N ALA A 94 -0.52 4.94 -8.08
CA ALA A 94 -0.15 5.33 -6.73
C ALA A 94 0.73 6.59 -6.76
N ARG A 95 0.51 7.50 -5.81
CA ARG A 95 1.18 8.83 -5.79
C ARG A 95 2.02 9.06 -4.55
N ARG A 96 1.73 8.31 -3.45
CA ARG A 96 2.38 8.50 -2.16
C ARG A 96 3.56 7.56 -2.03
N ASP A 97 4.71 8.12 -1.67
CA ASP A 97 5.94 7.37 -1.43
C ASP A 97 5.98 6.73 -0.03
N VAL A 98 7.04 5.96 0.23
CA VAL A 98 7.25 5.30 1.52
C VAL A 98 7.33 6.31 2.66
N THR A 99 7.91 7.49 2.42
CA THR A 99 8.03 8.54 3.44
C THR A 99 6.66 9.07 3.85
N ALA A 100 5.77 9.30 2.88
CA ALA A 100 4.39 9.70 3.15
C ALA A 100 3.64 8.61 3.95
N MET A 101 3.75 7.34 3.55
CA MET A 101 3.14 6.21 4.27
C MET A 101 3.56 6.18 5.73
N VAL A 102 4.86 6.25 5.97
CA VAL A 102 5.41 6.20 7.34
C VAL A 102 4.97 7.40 8.16
N ARG A 103 5.00 8.60 7.58
CA ARG A 103 4.58 9.84 8.26
C ARG A 103 3.12 9.76 8.71
N ASP A 104 2.23 9.36 7.82
CA ASP A 104 0.81 9.33 8.12
C ASP A 104 0.48 8.21 9.12
N LEU A 105 1.13 7.05 8.98
CA LEU A 105 1.02 5.96 9.95
C LEU A 105 1.52 6.37 11.33
N TRP A 106 2.66 7.07 11.39
CA TRP A 106 3.23 7.52 12.65
C TRP A 106 2.36 8.58 13.32
N ALA A 107 1.87 9.56 12.56
CA ALA A 107 0.94 10.57 13.07
C ALA A 107 -0.33 9.93 13.65
N TRP A 108 -0.87 8.89 12.98
CA TRP A 108 -1.99 8.13 13.51
C TRP A 108 -1.64 7.41 14.81
N GLN A 109 -0.48 6.74 14.86
CA GLN A 109 -0.03 6.01 16.05
C GLN A 109 0.19 6.94 17.25
N GLU A 110 0.76 8.12 17.04
CA GLU A 110 0.93 9.14 18.09
C GLU A 110 -0.43 9.62 18.63
N ALA A 111 -1.39 9.82 17.75
CA ALA A 111 -2.75 10.21 18.15
C ALA A 111 -3.53 9.07 18.81
N ASN A 112 -3.16 7.82 18.57
CA ASN A 112 -3.87 6.62 19.02
C ASN A 112 -2.92 5.60 19.67
N PRO A 113 -2.22 5.94 20.76
CA PRO A 113 -1.18 5.06 21.35
C PRO A 113 -1.71 3.73 21.86
N ALA A 114 -2.99 3.67 22.21
CA ALA A 114 -3.69 2.45 22.62
C ALA A 114 -4.43 1.75 21.46
N GLY A 115 -4.21 2.20 20.22
CA GLY A 115 -4.94 1.73 19.06
C GLY A 115 -6.32 2.37 18.94
N PHE A 116 -7.16 1.80 18.08
CA PHE A 116 -8.53 2.27 17.93
C PHE A 116 -9.34 1.90 19.16
N SER A 117 -9.55 2.87 20.07
CA SER A 117 -10.53 2.69 21.13
C SER A 117 -11.92 2.85 20.54
N SER A 118 -12.72 1.78 20.48
CA SER A 118 -14.17 1.96 20.36
C SER A 118 -14.57 2.89 21.49
N ARG A 119 -15.12 4.08 21.16
CA ARG A 119 -15.82 4.88 22.16
C ARG A 119 -16.86 3.95 22.79
N ALA A 120 -16.66 3.61 24.07
CA ALA A 120 -17.74 3.07 24.85
C ALA A 120 -18.87 4.13 24.79
N GLU A 121 -20.02 3.75 24.24
CA GLU A 121 -21.25 4.51 24.32
C GLU A 121 -21.64 4.70 25.78
#